data_8fb04c2bd8e7ea9b03a03eed9b2ab6fe
#
_entry.id   8fb04c2bd8e7ea9b03a03eed9b2ab6fe
#
_cell.length_a   1.000
_cell.length_b   1.000
_cell.length_c   1.000
_cell.angle_alpha   90.00
_cell.angle_beta   90.00
_cell.angle_gamma   90.00
#
_symmetry.space_group_name_H-M   'P 1'
#
loop_
_entity.id
_entity.type
_entity.pdbx_description
1 polymer ?
#
loop_
_entity_poly.entity_id
_entity_poly.type
_entity_poly.pdbx_seq_one_letter_code
_entity_poly.pdbx_strand_id
1 'polypeptide(L)'
;MMTRDRDPVTPLLLVRRAAVAGERDVAALLSEVPLDAVEVADLMRHHRVVVLSDLTLPSAAPPVAAAAFRIHRPAGTAELAGIGVAVHLRGRGLASRLLTGALMLLRAEGLERVQACAAPGGAGASLLTSIGFTADGGTARADGRARLVLPL
;
A
#
# COMPACT_ATOMS: atom_id res chain seq x y z
N MET A 1 16.95 29.07 -26.23
CA MET A 1 15.87 28.47 -25.91
C MET A 1 15.98 27.50 -24.76
N MET A 2 15.02 27.44 -24.09
CA MET A 2 15.09 26.70 -22.94
C MET A 2 14.55 25.35 -23.13
N THR A 3 14.99 24.47 -22.34
CA THR A 3 14.55 23.11 -22.41
C THR A 3 13.73 22.72 -21.22
N ARG A 4 13.35 23.70 -20.44
CA ARG A 4 12.62 23.34 -19.23
C ARG A 4 11.26 22.74 -19.52
N ASP A 5 10.69 23.03 -20.68
CA ASP A 5 9.47 22.40 -21.12
C ASP A 5 9.65 20.91 -21.36
N ARG A 6 10.88 20.44 -21.37
CA ARG A 6 11.18 19.04 -21.49
C ARG A 6 11.34 18.34 -20.17
N ASP A 7 11.29 19.07 -19.09
CA ASP A 7 11.28 18.44 -17.79
C ASP A 7 10.07 17.52 -17.71
N PRO A 8 10.24 16.30 -17.19
CA PRO A 8 9.11 15.40 -17.07
C PRO A 8 8.04 16.07 -16.21
N VAL A 9 6.80 15.96 -16.66
CA VAL A 9 5.67 16.42 -15.87
C VAL A 9 5.68 15.64 -14.56
N THR A 10 5.83 16.34 -13.46
CA THR A 10 5.76 15.69 -12.15
C THR A 10 4.34 15.21 -11.95
N PRO A 11 4.13 13.90 -11.75
CA PRO A 11 2.79 13.40 -11.52
C PRO A 11 2.22 14.01 -10.24
N LEU A 12 0.96 14.38 -10.29
CA LEU A 12 0.23 14.86 -9.13
C LEU A 12 -0.40 13.66 -8.44
N LEU A 13 0.28 13.16 -7.42
CA LEU A 13 -0.12 11.92 -6.75
C LEU A 13 -0.95 12.21 -5.51
N LEU A 14 -2.03 11.47 -5.35
CA LEU A 14 -2.93 11.58 -4.22
C LEU A 14 -3.13 10.21 -3.59
N VAL A 15 -2.89 10.13 -2.28
CA VAL A 15 -3.22 8.95 -1.48
C VAL A 15 -4.64 9.11 -0.95
N ARG A 16 -5.49 8.12 -1.19
CA ARG A 16 -6.90 8.15 -0.74
C ARG A 16 -7.43 6.75 -0.53
N ARG A 17 -8.56 6.64 0.14
CA ARG A 17 -9.26 5.37 0.24
C ARG A 17 -9.78 4.95 -1.13
N ALA A 18 -9.77 3.64 -1.37
CA ALA A 18 -10.30 3.10 -2.61
C ALA A 18 -11.81 3.30 -2.68
N ALA A 19 -12.27 3.74 -3.85
CA ALA A 19 -13.70 3.79 -4.13
C ALA A 19 -14.20 2.43 -4.61
N VAL A 20 -15.46 2.14 -4.34
CA VAL A 20 -16.10 0.88 -4.75
C VAL A 20 -16.02 0.68 -6.27
N ALA A 21 -16.13 1.76 -7.04
CA ALA A 21 -16.12 1.69 -8.50
C ALA A 21 -14.79 1.19 -9.11
N GLY A 22 -13.69 1.20 -8.36
CA GLY A 22 -12.38 0.76 -8.84
C GLY A 22 -11.93 -0.60 -8.34
N GLU A 23 -12.84 -1.42 -7.81
CA GLU A 23 -12.48 -2.66 -7.11
C GLU A 23 -11.61 -3.61 -7.92
N ARG A 24 -11.94 -3.83 -9.20
CA ARG A 24 -11.18 -4.77 -10.04
C ARG A 24 -9.75 -4.30 -10.29
N ASP A 25 -9.57 -3.00 -10.53
CA ASP A 25 -8.25 -2.44 -10.77
C ASP A 25 -7.40 -2.50 -9.51
N VAL A 26 -8.01 -2.25 -8.37
CA VAL A 26 -7.34 -2.35 -7.08
C VAL A 26 -6.93 -3.79 -6.80
N ALA A 27 -7.83 -4.73 -7.00
CA ALA A 27 -7.54 -6.15 -6.78
C ALA A 27 -6.41 -6.64 -7.68
N ALA A 28 -6.35 -6.17 -8.92
CA ALA A 28 -5.28 -6.51 -9.85
C ALA A 28 -3.91 -6.02 -9.38
N LEU A 29 -3.86 -4.92 -8.62
CA LEU A 29 -2.61 -4.43 -8.03
C LEU A 29 -2.19 -5.25 -6.81
N LEU A 30 -3.14 -5.80 -6.07
CA LEU A 30 -2.89 -6.49 -4.81
C LEU A 30 -2.66 -7.98 -4.96
N SER A 31 -2.98 -8.56 -6.10
CA SER A 31 -2.86 -10.00 -6.33
C SER A 31 -2.18 -10.27 -7.67
N GLU A 32 -1.23 -11.19 -7.67
CA GLU A 32 -0.58 -11.66 -8.89
C GLU A 32 -1.48 -12.60 -9.68
N VAL A 33 -2.48 -13.19 -9.01
CA VAL A 33 -3.43 -14.10 -9.62
C VAL A 33 -4.75 -13.34 -9.80
N PRO A 34 -5.40 -13.42 -10.97
CA PRO A 34 -6.70 -12.78 -11.14
C PRO A 34 -7.72 -13.29 -10.13
N LEU A 35 -8.43 -12.36 -9.49
CA LEU A 35 -9.47 -12.67 -8.52
C LEU A 35 -10.83 -12.64 -9.21
N ASP A 36 -11.73 -13.54 -8.80
CA ASP A 36 -13.12 -13.49 -9.25
C ASP A 36 -13.89 -12.39 -8.51
N ALA A 37 -15.13 -12.15 -8.91
CA ALA A 37 -15.94 -11.08 -8.35
C ALA A 37 -16.21 -11.27 -6.85
N VAL A 38 -16.32 -12.50 -6.39
CA VAL A 38 -16.55 -12.80 -4.97
C VAL A 38 -15.30 -12.49 -4.15
N GLU A 39 -14.13 -12.90 -4.65
CA GLU A 39 -12.85 -12.63 -3.99
C GLU A 39 -12.55 -11.15 -3.93
N VAL A 40 -12.86 -10.39 -4.99
CA VAL A 40 -12.69 -8.94 -5.01
C VAL A 40 -13.59 -8.28 -3.97
N ALA A 41 -14.87 -8.66 -3.92
CA ALA A 41 -15.80 -8.11 -2.96
C ALA A 41 -15.37 -8.43 -1.52
N ASP A 42 -14.86 -9.64 -1.29
CA ASP A 42 -14.38 -10.07 0.01
C ASP A 42 -13.15 -9.28 0.45
N LEU A 43 -12.21 -9.08 -0.46
CA LEU A 43 -11.03 -8.24 -0.21
C LEU A 43 -11.44 -6.84 0.22
N MET A 44 -12.33 -6.20 -0.52
CA MET A 44 -12.75 -4.83 -0.25
C MET A 44 -13.57 -4.72 1.05
N ARG A 45 -14.31 -5.77 1.39
CA ARG A 45 -15.15 -5.79 2.60
C ARG A 45 -14.32 -5.94 3.87
N HIS A 46 -13.28 -6.78 3.83
CA HIS A 46 -12.52 -7.15 5.02
C HIS A 46 -11.23 -6.36 5.20
N HIS A 47 -10.92 -5.48 4.28
CA HIS A 47 -9.69 -4.68 4.35
C HIS A 47 -9.97 -3.20 4.17
N ARG A 48 -9.15 -2.38 4.82
CA ARG A 48 -9.06 -0.97 4.50
C ARG A 48 -8.09 -0.83 3.33
N VAL A 49 -8.60 -0.43 2.19
CA VAL A 49 -7.79 -0.32 0.98
C VAL A 49 -7.50 1.15 0.70
N VAL A 50 -6.23 1.46 0.51
CA VAL A 50 -5.73 2.80 0.21
C VAL A 50 -5.05 2.75 -1.14
N VAL A 51 -5.32 3.74 -1.98
CA VAL A 51 -4.76 3.80 -3.33
C VAL A 51 -3.95 5.06 -3.53
N LEU A 52 -3.00 4.99 -4.44
CA LEU A 52 -2.26 6.13 -4.95
C LEU A 52 -2.75 6.40 -6.35
N SER A 53 -3.32 7.58 -6.57
CA SER A 53 -3.86 7.98 -7.86
C SER A 53 -3.02 9.09 -8.46
N ASP A 54 -2.80 9.04 -9.78
CA ASP A 54 -2.15 10.11 -10.51
C ASP A 54 -3.24 11.02 -11.09
N LEU A 55 -3.37 12.22 -10.54
CA LEU A 55 -4.41 13.16 -10.91
C LEU A 55 -4.15 13.83 -12.28
N THR A 56 -2.99 13.62 -12.88
CA THR A 56 -2.74 14.08 -14.24
C THR A 56 -3.39 13.19 -15.28
N LEU A 57 -3.82 11.98 -14.89
CA LEU A 57 -4.51 11.03 -15.74
C LEU A 57 -6.03 11.28 -15.69
N PRO A 58 -6.78 10.79 -16.69
CA PRO A 58 -8.25 10.86 -16.64
C PRO A 58 -8.80 10.23 -15.36
N SER A 59 -9.93 10.73 -14.88
CA SER A 59 -10.53 10.24 -13.64
C SER A 59 -10.91 8.76 -13.68
N ALA A 60 -11.13 8.21 -14.88
CA ALA A 60 -11.42 6.80 -15.06
C ALA A 60 -10.18 5.91 -15.10
N ALA A 61 -8.97 6.51 -15.08
CA ALA A 61 -7.74 5.72 -15.09
C ALA A 61 -7.61 4.93 -13.78
N PRO A 62 -7.08 3.70 -13.84
CA PRO A 62 -6.85 2.92 -12.63
C PRO A 62 -5.80 3.57 -11.74
N PRO A 63 -5.83 3.32 -10.43
CA PRO A 63 -4.77 3.80 -9.54
C PRO A 63 -3.42 3.19 -9.92
N VAL A 64 -2.35 3.86 -9.54
CA VAL A 64 -0.99 3.41 -9.85
C VAL A 64 -0.42 2.47 -8.80
N ALA A 65 -0.98 2.48 -7.60
CA ALA A 65 -0.58 1.60 -6.52
C ALA A 65 -1.74 1.43 -5.53
N ALA A 66 -1.71 0.33 -4.78
CA ALA A 66 -2.71 0.03 -3.77
C ALA A 66 -2.08 -0.70 -2.60
N ALA A 67 -2.63 -0.50 -1.40
CA ALA A 67 -2.27 -1.23 -0.19
C ALA A 67 -3.55 -1.63 0.54
N ALA A 68 -3.54 -2.82 1.13
CA ALA A 68 -4.67 -3.32 1.90
C ALA A 68 -4.24 -3.57 3.34
N PHE A 69 -5.06 -3.13 4.28
CA PHE A 69 -4.81 -3.27 5.71
C PHE A 69 -5.98 -3.97 6.39
N ARG A 70 -5.66 -4.90 7.25
CA ARG A 70 -6.66 -5.49 8.15
C ARG A 70 -6.66 -4.71 9.45
N ILE A 71 -7.83 -4.23 9.86
CA ILE A 71 -7.97 -3.36 11.02
C ILE A 71 -8.43 -4.17 12.22
N HIS A 72 -7.71 -4.02 13.33
CA HIS A 72 -8.03 -4.65 14.63
C HIS A 72 -8.29 -3.53 15.63
N ARG A 73 -9.53 -3.05 15.67
CA ARG A 73 -9.86 -1.86 16.44
C ARG A 73 -9.69 -1.99 17.96
N PRO A 74 -10.07 -3.10 18.58
CA PRO A 74 -9.85 -3.21 20.04
C PRO A 74 -8.37 -3.05 20.41
N ALA A 75 -7.47 -3.50 19.56
CA ALA A 75 -6.03 -3.39 19.78
C ALA A 75 -5.41 -2.11 19.23
N GLY A 76 -6.17 -1.30 18.50
CA GLY A 76 -5.65 -0.09 17.86
C GLY A 76 -4.60 -0.38 16.78
N THR A 77 -4.66 -1.54 16.12
CA THR A 77 -3.63 -2.04 15.24
C THR A 77 -4.17 -2.23 13.83
N ALA A 78 -3.36 -1.89 12.84
CA ALA A 78 -3.59 -2.26 11.45
C ALA A 78 -2.49 -3.23 11.01
N GLU A 79 -2.85 -4.22 10.21
CA GLU A 79 -1.90 -5.17 9.64
C GLU A 79 -1.86 -4.98 8.14
N LEU A 80 -0.67 -4.74 7.60
CA LEU A 80 -0.50 -4.64 6.14
C LEU A 80 -0.65 -6.04 5.54
N ALA A 81 -1.72 -6.23 4.79
CA ALA A 81 -2.04 -7.51 4.18
C ALA A 81 -1.50 -7.62 2.75
N GLY A 82 -1.31 -6.51 2.06
CA GLY A 82 -0.77 -6.52 0.71
C GLY A 82 -0.47 -5.12 0.22
N ILE A 83 0.45 -5.04 -0.74
CA ILE A 83 0.80 -3.80 -1.42
C ILE A 83 1.22 -4.13 -2.85
N GLY A 84 0.83 -3.32 -3.79
CA GLY A 84 1.19 -3.51 -5.19
C GLY A 84 1.31 -2.19 -5.93
N VAL A 85 2.20 -2.16 -6.90
CA VAL A 85 2.42 -1.03 -7.81
C VAL A 85 2.25 -1.54 -9.24
N ALA A 86 1.64 -0.73 -10.09
CA ALA A 86 1.51 -1.06 -11.51
C ALA A 86 2.88 -1.43 -12.10
N VAL A 87 2.93 -2.52 -12.86
CA VAL A 87 4.20 -3.10 -13.31
C VAL A 87 5.08 -2.09 -14.03
N HIS A 88 4.49 -1.29 -14.92
CA HIS A 88 5.23 -0.30 -15.71
C HIS A 88 5.72 0.90 -14.91
N LEU A 89 5.31 1.01 -13.64
CA LEU A 89 5.67 2.12 -12.76
C LEU A 89 6.55 1.70 -11.58
N ARG A 90 6.99 0.45 -11.54
CA ARG A 90 7.85 -0.05 -10.46
C ARG A 90 9.22 0.61 -10.51
N GLY A 91 9.88 0.69 -9.36
CA GLY A 91 11.21 1.28 -9.24
C GLY A 91 11.23 2.80 -9.18
N ARG A 92 10.08 3.44 -8.96
CA ARG A 92 9.95 4.91 -8.90
C ARG A 92 9.60 5.45 -7.52
N GLY A 93 9.68 4.61 -6.48
CA GLY A 93 9.38 5.01 -5.11
C GLY A 93 7.88 5.16 -4.82
N LEU A 94 7.00 4.65 -5.66
CA LEU A 94 5.56 4.80 -5.48
C LEU A 94 5.03 4.01 -4.28
N ALA A 95 5.59 2.84 -4.01
CA ALA A 95 5.21 2.06 -2.83
C ALA A 95 5.51 2.82 -1.54
N SER A 96 6.66 3.48 -1.47
CA SER A 96 7.04 4.29 -0.33
C SER A 96 6.09 5.48 -0.15
N ARG A 97 5.74 6.16 -1.23
CA ARG A 97 4.79 7.27 -1.19
C ARG A 97 3.42 6.83 -0.74
N LEU A 98 2.94 5.70 -1.26
CA LEU A 98 1.66 5.13 -0.89
C LEU A 98 1.62 4.80 0.60
N LEU A 99 2.62 4.07 1.10
CA LEU A 99 2.66 3.67 2.50
C LEU A 99 2.76 4.88 3.42
N THR A 100 3.59 5.85 3.11
CA THR A 100 3.71 7.07 3.92
C THR A 100 2.36 7.77 4.05
N GLY A 101 1.64 7.93 2.94
CA GLY A 101 0.31 8.54 2.97
C GLY A 101 -0.72 7.67 3.67
N ALA A 102 -0.67 6.36 3.46
CA ALA A 102 -1.58 5.43 4.12
C ALA A 102 -1.42 5.46 5.65
N LEU A 103 -0.17 5.51 6.13
CA LEU A 103 0.10 5.60 7.57
C LEU A 103 -0.48 6.88 8.16
N MET A 104 -0.42 8.00 7.45
CA MET A 104 -1.05 9.24 7.89
C MET A 104 -2.57 9.09 7.99
N LEU A 105 -3.21 8.43 7.03
CA LEU A 105 -4.65 8.17 7.07
C LEU A 105 -5.04 7.27 8.25
N LEU A 106 -4.27 6.21 8.48
CA LEU A 106 -4.52 5.29 9.60
C LEU A 106 -4.35 5.98 10.94
N ARG A 107 -3.33 6.82 11.06
CA ARG A 107 -3.11 7.62 12.27
C ARG A 107 -4.29 8.57 12.52
N ALA A 108 -4.79 9.21 11.49
CA ALA A 108 -5.94 10.10 11.59
C ALA A 108 -7.21 9.36 12.02
N GLU A 109 -7.31 8.05 11.75
CA GLU A 109 -8.41 7.21 12.22
C GLU A 109 -8.27 6.78 13.67
N GLY A 110 -7.20 7.14 14.34
CA GLY A 110 -6.98 6.79 15.74
C GLY A 110 -6.26 5.47 15.96
N LEU A 111 -5.71 4.87 14.91
CA LEU A 111 -4.92 3.65 15.07
C LEU A 111 -3.55 4.01 15.64
N GLU A 112 -3.02 3.11 16.46
CA GLU A 112 -1.80 3.37 17.21
C GLU A 112 -0.56 2.70 16.65
N ARG A 113 -0.75 1.64 15.86
CA ARG A 113 0.35 0.82 15.39
C ARG A 113 0.00 0.10 14.11
N VAL A 114 1.01 -0.09 13.26
CA VAL A 114 0.91 -0.90 12.06
C VAL A 114 1.91 -2.04 12.14
N GLN A 115 1.46 -3.23 11.76
CA GLN A 115 2.28 -4.44 11.68
C GLN A 115 2.38 -4.90 10.24
N ALA A 116 3.48 -5.51 9.89
CA ALA A 116 3.69 -6.12 8.58
C ALA A 116 4.60 -7.31 8.72
N CYS A 117 4.47 -8.28 7.83
CA CYS A 117 5.37 -9.42 7.75
C CYS A 117 6.09 -9.42 6.41
N ALA A 118 7.40 -9.65 6.44
CA ALA A 118 8.22 -9.65 5.23
C ALA A 118 9.33 -10.69 5.35
N ALA A 119 9.75 -11.22 4.20
CA ALA A 119 10.91 -12.10 4.15
C ALA A 119 12.16 -11.31 4.50
N PRO A 120 13.00 -11.79 5.43
CA PRO A 120 14.25 -11.10 5.78
C PRO A 120 15.14 -10.90 4.54
N GLY A 121 15.66 -9.69 4.39
CA GLY A 121 16.52 -9.36 3.25
C GLY A 121 15.81 -9.13 1.93
N GLY A 122 14.48 -9.27 1.88
CA GLY A 122 13.71 -9.03 0.67
C GLY A 122 13.40 -7.57 0.43
N ALA A 123 12.85 -7.27 -0.75
CA ALA A 123 12.47 -5.91 -1.14
C ALA A 123 11.39 -5.32 -0.21
N GLY A 124 10.45 -6.16 0.23
CA GLY A 124 9.41 -5.72 1.17
C GLY A 124 9.99 -5.29 2.51
N ALA A 125 10.93 -6.05 3.06
CA ALA A 125 11.59 -5.71 4.31
C ALA A 125 12.38 -4.42 4.17
N SER A 126 13.09 -4.23 3.06
CA SER A 126 13.83 -3.00 2.80
C SER A 126 12.92 -1.79 2.72
N LEU A 127 11.78 -1.91 2.04
CA LEU A 127 10.79 -0.86 1.95
C LEU A 127 10.27 -0.48 3.33
N LEU A 128 9.85 -1.46 4.11
CA LEU A 128 9.28 -1.21 5.44
C LEU A 128 10.31 -0.58 6.36
N THR A 129 11.53 -1.08 6.35
CA THR A 129 12.63 -0.53 7.17
C THR A 129 12.92 0.92 6.78
N SER A 130 12.91 1.24 5.49
CA SER A 130 13.16 2.60 5.01
C SER A 130 12.10 3.59 5.49
N ILE A 131 10.89 3.13 5.75
CA ILE A 131 9.78 3.95 6.25
C ILE A 131 9.84 4.12 7.78
N GLY A 132 10.55 3.22 8.46
CA GLY A 132 10.72 3.31 9.91
C GLY A 132 10.23 2.07 10.66
N PHE A 133 9.77 1.05 9.98
CA PHE A 133 9.40 -0.20 10.64
C PHE A 133 10.62 -0.87 11.26
N THR A 134 10.43 -1.46 12.42
CA THR A 134 11.48 -2.18 13.14
C THR A 134 11.03 -3.58 13.47
N ALA A 135 11.98 -4.49 13.68
CA ALA A 135 11.66 -5.85 14.07
C ALA A 135 10.95 -5.86 15.41
N ASP A 136 9.91 -6.69 15.50
CA ASP A 136 9.09 -6.81 16.71
C ASP A 136 9.84 -7.54 17.84
N GLY A 137 10.96 -8.20 17.54
CA GLY A 137 11.68 -9.00 18.52
C GLY A 137 11.01 -10.33 18.85
N GLY A 138 9.90 -10.61 18.20
CA GLY A 138 9.20 -11.87 18.38
C GLY A 138 9.80 -13.01 17.58
N THR A 139 9.24 -14.20 17.75
CA THR A 139 9.63 -15.37 17.01
C THR A 139 9.23 -15.21 15.53
N ALA A 140 10.10 -15.63 14.62
CA ALA A 140 9.77 -15.66 13.20
C ALA A 140 8.54 -16.53 12.97
N ARG A 141 7.72 -16.14 11.98
CA ARG A 141 6.55 -16.94 11.62
C ARG A 141 6.97 -18.28 11.05
N ALA A 142 6.04 -19.23 11.06
CA ALA A 142 6.26 -20.55 10.52
C ALA A 142 6.68 -20.54 9.03
N ASP A 143 6.28 -19.50 8.29
CA ASP A 143 6.65 -19.32 6.90
C ASP A 143 8.02 -18.65 6.71
N GLY A 144 8.77 -18.41 7.79
CA GLY A 144 10.09 -17.77 7.75
C GLY A 144 10.05 -16.25 7.65
N ARG A 145 8.86 -15.63 7.66
CA ARG A 145 8.72 -14.18 7.57
C ARG A 145 8.85 -13.54 8.94
N ALA A 146 9.50 -12.39 8.98
CA ALA A 146 9.65 -11.62 10.21
C ALA A 146 8.53 -10.60 10.33
N ARG A 147 8.09 -10.36 11.57
CA ARG A 147 7.12 -9.31 11.87
C ARG A 147 7.86 -8.01 12.10
N LEU A 148 7.38 -6.96 11.45
CA LEU A 148 7.87 -5.60 11.61
C LEU A 148 6.73 -4.74 12.13
N VAL A 149 7.04 -3.74 12.95
CA VAL A 149 6.05 -2.84 13.55
C VAL A 149 6.48 -1.40 13.40
N LEU A 150 5.48 -0.51 13.33
CA LEU A 150 5.67 0.92 13.31
C LEU A 150 4.63 1.56 14.22
N PRO A 151 5.03 2.27 15.29
CA PRO A 151 4.12 3.11 16.06
C PRO A 151 3.65 4.29 15.22
N LEU A 152 2.39 4.64 15.34
CA LEU A 152 1.81 5.77 14.62
C LEU A 152 1.76 7.06 15.44
#